data_83559141318d6b8298ca6a73942be0a8
#
_entry.id   83559141318d6b8298ca6a73942be0a8
#
_cell.length_a   1.000
_cell.length_b   1.000
_cell.length_c   1.000
_cell.angle_alpha   90.00
_cell.angle_beta   90.00
_cell.angle_gamma   90.00
#
_symmetry.space_group_name_H-M   'P 1'
#
loop_
_entity.id
_entity.type
_entity.pdbx_description
1 polymer ?
#
loop_
_entity_poly.entity_id
_entity_poly.type
_entity_poly.pdbx_seq_one_letter_code
_entity_poly.pdbx_strand_id
1 'polypeptide(L)'
;MKVLNKQELTILAILAYPQVARNATEMLRSHINLFSSVQFPHVDLMWKEYLKLRKKHIGRRLSKAIVKAELAERIQENEDMPPELIDRCDYILEKFSRGEDIPSVEESNELLQTMVKGDVNRKLSRQISNDADIQEMMRTMNSASDALSELESVQKDDSKFIYSPFQEIDRLAVKTQRLPTGINWMDDITSGGGRGGELWLFLGSSGGGKTCVSVQYSCCQALMGNTTVWATYEQSLEGDISERIISYVTDESLDKIRDVGFNNLPEDIQRKFWASVAGTNDKLVVLDMTKMKREQEADPQDYGGIYSIWKQVKKLKEEGKQVRTVLVDRIGAMMLRVAANTGKDLTNGFRFAAQHEIDVARDMVKKENIQVIFFHQIDSKTAAMRPTFCPGMTCAKDMHDMSNYMDIVITLGRRDPNNVCWVSSAKSRRGAPISRTIQLIGEKSRFVTAKGWIPNRDGNFYKPSEDYQPEGPDGSAPGSNAAFSREID
;
A
#
# COMPACT_ATOMS: atom_id res chain seq x y z
N MET A 1 -7.63 18.45 51.51
CA MET A 1 -6.87 18.40 50.24
C MET A 1 -7.86 18.39 49.11
N LYS A 2 -7.80 19.36 48.18
CA LYS A 2 -8.67 19.35 46.99
C LYS A 2 -8.14 18.30 45.99
N VAL A 3 -8.84 17.20 45.80
CA VAL A 3 -8.50 16.16 44.84
C VAL A 3 -8.77 16.70 43.41
N LEU A 4 -7.86 16.45 42.48
CA LEU A 4 -8.06 16.80 41.08
C LEU A 4 -9.06 15.84 40.43
N ASN A 5 -10.00 16.37 39.66
CA ASN A 5 -10.90 15.57 38.84
C ASN A 5 -10.23 15.13 37.51
N LYS A 6 -10.91 14.27 36.72
CA LYS A 6 -10.37 13.71 35.48
C LYS A 6 -9.98 14.79 34.45
N GLN A 7 -10.74 15.87 34.33
CA GLN A 7 -10.45 16.93 33.38
C GLN A 7 -9.24 17.78 33.83
N GLU A 8 -9.13 18.05 35.11
CA GLU A 8 -7.97 18.74 35.70
C GLU A 8 -6.70 17.89 35.61
N LEU A 9 -6.79 16.57 35.79
CA LEU A 9 -5.67 15.66 35.55
C LEU A 9 -5.27 15.63 34.07
N THR A 10 -6.24 15.71 33.16
CA THR A 10 -5.97 15.74 31.71
C THR A 10 -5.25 17.04 31.33
N ILE A 11 -5.70 18.21 31.79
CA ILE A 11 -5.01 19.46 31.48
C ILE A 11 -3.60 19.50 32.10
N LEU A 12 -3.43 18.93 33.29
CA LEU A 12 -2.13 18.81 33.94
C LEU A 12 -1.16 17.94 33.10
N ALA A 13 -1.66 16.83 32.56
CA ALA A 13 -0.90 15.98 31.67
C ALA A 13 -0.55 16.67 30.33
N ILE A 14 -1.48 17.42 29.76
CA ILE A 14 -1.25 18.22 28.54
C ILE A 14 -0.14 19.26 28.77
N LEU A 15 -0.13 19.92 29.91
CA LEU A 15 0.93 20.87 30.26
C LEU A 15 2.28 20.18 30.45
N ALA A 16 2.27 18.97 31.02
CA ALA A 16 3.50 18.24 31.34
C ALA A 16 4.14 17.54 30.14
N TYR A 17 3.33 17.02 29.23
CA TYR A 17 3.80 16.15 28.14
C TYR A 17 3.46 16.72 26.76
N PRO A 18 4.45 17.14 25.96
CA PRO A 18 4.23 17.67 24.61
C PRO A 18 3.48 16.72 23.66
N GLN A 19 3.65 15.41 23.83
CA GLN A 19 2.94 14.39 23.04
C GLN A 19 1.45 14.32 23.41
N VAL A 20 1.11 14.41 24.70
CA VAL A 20 -0.30 14.46 25.13
C VAL A 20 -0.97 15.74 24.60
N ALA A 21 -0.24 16.87 24.64
CA ALA A 21 -0.72 18.13 24.05
C ALA A 21 -0.96 18.03 22.55
N ARG A 22 -0.10 17.32 21.82
CA ARG A 22 -0.28 17.07 20.37
C ARG A 22 -1.54 16.24 20.13
N ASN A 23 -1.70 15.14 20.84
CA ASN A 23 -2.88 14.28 20.74
C ASN A 23 -4.17 15.05 21.00
N ALA A 24 -4.21 15.83 22.06
CA ALA A 24 -5.35 16.69 22.39
C ALA A 24 -5.65 17.73 21.28
N THR A 25 -4.59 18.26 20.63
CA THR A 25 -4.75 19.23 19.52
C THR A 25 -5.28 18.57 18.25
N GLU A 26 -4.83 17.35 17.92
CA GLU A 26 -5.36 16.59 16.77
C GLU A 26 -6.85 16.25 16.95
N MET A 27 -7.26 15.90 18.17
CA MET A 27 -8.67 15.68 18.49
C MET A 27 -9.56 16.91 18.25
N LEU A 28 -9.04 18.12 18.48
CA LEU A 28 -9.77 19.34 18.13
C LEU A 28 -10.01 19.48 16.61
N ARG A 29 -9.10 18.98 15.78
CA ARG A 29 -9.29 18.97 14.33
C ARG A 29 -10.45 18.07 13.89
N SER A 30 -10.72 17.02 14.66
CA SER A 30 -11.90 16.16 14.48
C SER A 30 -13.18 16.74 15.11
N HIS A 31 -13.20 18.03 15.44
CA HIS A 31 -14.33 18.72 16.07
C HIS A 31 -14.78 18.16 17.42
N ILE A 32 -13.89 17.44 18.12
CA ILE A 32 -14.15 16.91 19.45
C ILE A 32 -13.81 17.96 20.49
N ASN A 33 -14.80 18.37 21.27
CA ASN A 33 -14.61 19.30 22.38
C ASN A 33 -14.25 18.53 23.64
N LEU A 34 -12.95 18.48 23.96
CA LEU A 34 -12.43 17.75 25.11
C LEU A 34 -12.89 18.34 26.45
N PHE A 35 -13.00 19.67 26.51
CA PHE A 35 -13.31 20.38 27.73
C PHE A 35 -14.66 21.11 27.63
N SER A 36 -15.53 20.83 28.60
CA SER A 36 -16.84 21.47 28.66
C SER A 36 -16.70 22.83 29.37
N SER A 37 -16.92 23.92 28.65
CA SER A 37 -16.95 25.27 29.22
C SER A 37 -18.06 25.48 30.26
N VAL A 38 -19.10 24.64 30.23
CA VAL A 38 -20.23 24.74 31.19
C VAL A 38 -19.90 24.06 32.52
N GLN A 39 -19.25 22.88 32.48
CA GLN A 39 -18.98 22.11 33.69
C GLN A 39 -17.62 22.44 34.33
N PHE A 40 -16.61 22.77 33.48
CA PHE A 40 -15.23 22.99 33.89
C PHE A 40 -14.65 24.22 33.15
N PRO A 41 -15.21 25.42 33.36
CA PRO A 41 -14.81 26.61 32.60
C PRO A 41 -13.34 26.98 32.83
N HIS A 42 -12.78 26.72 34.00
CA HIS A 42 -11.37 26.97 34.32
C HIS A 42 -10.43 26.06 33.48
N VAL A 43 -10.79 24.79 33.26
CA VAL A 43 -9.98 23.87 32.45
C VAL A 43 -10.06 24.23 30.97
N ASP A 44 -11.23 24.62 30.49
CA ASP A 44 -11.44 25.13 29.11
C ASP A 44 -10.63 26.41 28.84
N LEU A 45 -10.62 27.33 29.82
CA LEU A 45 -9.80 28.55 29.75
C LEU A 45 -8.29 28.19 29.71
N MET A 46 -7.81 27.37 30.63
CA MET A 46 -6.41 26.93 30.65
C MET A 46 -5.99 26.32 29.31
N TRP A 47 -6.87 25.49 28.73
CA TRP A 47 -6.60 24.86 27.44
C TRP A 47 -6.51 25.89 26.31
N LYS A 48 -7.47 26.82 26.23
CA LYS A 48 -7.47 27.88 25.23
C LYS A 48 -6.23 28.78 25.31
N GLU A 49 -5.85 29.17 26.50
CA GLU A 49 -4.66 30.01 26.72
C GLU A 49 -3.37 29.24 26.44
N TYR A 50 -3.31 27.94 26.79
CA TYR A 50 -2.17 27.09 26.42
C TYR A 50 -2.02 26.97 24.89
N LEU A 51 -3.11 26.84 24.13
CA LEU A 51 -3.07 26.81 22.66
C LEU A 51 -2.56 28.15 22.08
N LYS A 52 -2.96 29.29 22.65
CA LYS A 52 -2.45 30.62 22.26
C LYS A 52 -0.95 30.74 22.56
N LEU A 53 -0.54 30.26 23.71
CA LEU A 53 0.87 30.23 24.13
C LEU A 53 1.72 29.40 23.15
N ARG A 54 1.25 28.21 22.79
CA ARG A 54 1.94 27.34 21.83
C ARG A 54 2.05 27.96 20.44
N LYS A 55 1.00 28.68 19.97
CA LYS A 55 1.05 29.44 18.72
C LYS A 55 2.07 30.57 18.75
N LYS A 56 2.17 31.31 19.87
CA LYS A 56 3.19 32.36 20.06
C LYS A 56 4.63 31.84 19.98
N HIS A 57 4.87 30.61 20.44
CA HIS A 57 6.19 30.01 20.54
C HIS A 57 6.37 28.77 19.65
N ILE A 58 5.90 28.84 18.40
CA ILE A 58 6.03 27.74 17.43
C ILE A 58 7.50 27.32 17.28
N GLY A 59 7.76 26.02 17.40
CA GLY A 59 9.09 25.42 17.23
C GLY A 59 10.05 25.59 18.43
N ARG A 60 9.64 26.27 19.51
CA ARG A 60 10.44 26.44 20.72
C ARG A 60 10.00 25.50 21.84
N ARG A 61 10.97 24.90 22.53
CA ARG A 61 10.72 24.12 23.75
C ARG A 61 10.61 25.09 24.92
N LEU A 62 9.42 25.20 25.51
CA LEU A 62 9.21 26.07 26.70
C LEU A 62 9.55 25.29 27.96
N SER A 63 10.23 25.98 28.91
CA SER A 63 10.43 25.43 30.25
C SER A 63 9.11 25.46 31.05
N LYS A 64 8.99 24.59 32.07
CA LYS A 64 7.82 24.57 32.97
C LYS A 64 7.57 25.93 33.61
N ALA A 65 8.65 26.63 33.98
CA ALA A 65 8.58 27.96 34.61
C ALA A 65 7.97 29.02 33.67
N ILE A 66 8.34 29.02 32.38
CA ILE A 66 7.77 29.93 31.38
C ILE A 66 6.29 29.61 31.14
N VAL A 67 5.94 28.32 30.98
CA VAL A 67 4.55 27.89 30.78
C VAL A 67 3.68 28.32 31.96
N LYS A 68 4.15 28.09 33.20
CA LYS A 68 3.45 28.52 34.42
C LYS A 68 3.24 30.03 34.46
N ALA A 69 4.31 30.82 34.28
CA ALA A 69 4.26 32.26 34.38
C ALA A 69 3.32 32.90 33.34
N GLU A 70 3.47 32.53 32.04
CA GLU A 70 2.65 33.11 30.99
C GLU A 70 1.18 32.66 31.07
N LEU A 71 0.90 31.44 31.54
CA LEU A 71 -0.49 31.00 31.75
C LEU A 71 -1.13 31.67 32.96
N ALA A 72 -0.41 31.78 34.07
CA ALA A 72 -0.94 32.47 35.28
C ALA A 72 -1.29 33.94 34.98
N GLU A 73 -0.39 34.67 34.29
CA GLU A 73 -0.66 36.05 33.86
C GLU A 73 -1.96 36.16 33.04
N ARG A 74 -2.08 35.35 31.99
CA ARG A 74 -3.25 35.36 31.10
C ARG A 74 -4.55 34.95 31.76
N ILE A 75 -4.51 34.03 32.73
CA ILE A 75 -5.68 33.56 33.47
C ILE A 75 -6.13 34.64 34.45
N GLN A 76 -5.19 35.35 35.11
CA GLN A 76 -5.47 36.45 36.03
C GLN A 76 -6.02 37.69 35.32
N GLU A 77 -5.66 37.92 34.06
CA GLU A 77 -6.23 39.00 33.22
C GLU A 77 -7.64 38.72 32.74
N ASN A 78 -8.21 37.54 32.99
CA ASN A 78 -9.55 37.20 32.55
C ASN A 78 -10.63 37.68 33.51
N GLU A 79 -11.17 38.87 33.23
CA GLU A 79 -12.20 39.53 34.05
C GLU A 79 -13.54 38.76 34.14
N ASP A 80 -13.82 37.85 33.19
CA ASP A 80 -15.07 37.08 33.14
C ASP A 80 -15.03 35.83 34.03
N MET A 81 -13.87 35.50 34.64
CA MET A 81 -13.71 34.29 35.45
C MET A 81 -13.89 34.56 36.93
N PRO A 82 -14.78 33.80 37.62
CA PRO A 82 -14.90 33.92 39.08
C PRO A 82 -13.58 33.67 39.80
N PRO A 83 -13.24 34.45 40.86
CA PRO A 83 -11.99 34.31 41.59
C PRO A 83 -11.71 32.89 42.09
N GLU A 84 -12.73 32.18 42.53
CA GLU A 84 -12.61 30.78 43.00
C GLU A 84 -12.10 29.82 41.92
N LEU A 85 -12.41 30.10 40.65
CA LEU A 85 -11.96 29.28 39.52
C LEU A 85 -10.55 29.69 39.09
N ILE A 86 -10.17 30.97 39.25
CA ILE A 86 -8.80 31.44 39.09
C ILE A 86 -7.88 30.77 40.14
N ASP A 87 -8.30 30.74 41.39
CA ASP A 87 -7.59 30.01 42.46
C ASP A 87 -7.41 28.53 42.14
N ARG A 88 -8.41 27.96 41.43
CA ARG A 88 -8.33 26.55 41.00
C ARG A 88 -7.33 26.36 39.87
N CYS A 89 -7.25 27.26 38.91
CA CYS A 89 -6.22 27.28 37.89
C CYS A 89 -4.81 27.41 38.53
N ASP A 90 -4.61 28.33 39.44
CA ASP A 90 -3.35 28.53 40.14
C ASP A 90 -2.92 27.28 40.90
N TYR A 91 -3.87 26.59 41.54
CA TYR A 91 -3.59 25.30 42.18
C TYR A 91 -3.09 24.24 41.19
N ILE A 92 -3.70 24.14 39.98
CA ILE A 92 -3.27 23.21 38.95
C ILE A 92 -1.88 23.58 38.43
N LEU A 93 -1.61 24.88 38.20
CA LEU A 93 -0.32 25.37 37.75
C LEU A 93 0.80 25.15 38.79
N GLU A 94 0.45 25.22 40.07
CA GLU A 94 1.38 24.91 41.15
C GLU A 94 1.74 23.42 41.17
N LYS A 95 0.75 22.52 41.02
CA LYS A 95 0.98 21.08 40.87
C LYS A 95 1.84 20.77 39.66
N PHE A 96 1.57 21.41 38.50
CA PHE A 96 2.40 21.29 37.30
C PHE A 96 3.84 21.70 37.56
N SER A 97 4.05 22.83 38.22
CA SER A 97 5.37 23.36 38.51
C SER A 97 6.20 22.44 39.41
N ARG A 98 5.56 21.85 40.42
CA ARG A 98 6.19 20.91 41.35
C ARG A 98 6.34 19.50 40.83
N GLY A 99 5.64 19.17 39.72
CA GLY A 99 5.59 17.82 39.16
C GLY A 99 4.75 16.86 39.99
N GLU A 100 3.80 17.40 40.80
CA GLU A 100 2.92 16.61 41.66
C GLU A 100 1.62 16.22 40.94
N ASP A 101 1.12 15.03 41.23
CA ASP A 101 -0.15 14.47 40.72
C ASP A 101 -0.23 14.40 39.18
N ILE A 102 0.90 14.47 38.47
CA ILE A 102 0.94 14.35 37.02
C ILE A 102 0.75 12.88 36.65
N PRO A 103 -0.33 12.53 35.90
CA PRO A 103 -0.51 11.15 35.45
C PRO A 103 0.64 10.72 34.53
N SER A 104 0.92 9.42 34.48
CA SER A 104 1.82 8.87 33.43
C SER A 104 1.27 9.16 32.03
N VAL A 105 2.11 9.00 31.00
CA VAL A 105 1.67 9.19 29.60
C VAL A 105 0.56 8.22 29.24
N GLU A 106 0.65 6.98 29.70
CA GLU A 106 -0.36 5.95 29.46
C GLU A 106 -1.68 6.31 30.14
N GLU A 107 -1.67 6.65 31.42
CA GLU A 107 -2.87 7.13 32.15
C GLU A 107 -3.45 8.39 31.50
N SER A 108 -2.59 9.29 30.99
CA SER A 108 -3.02 10.50 30.28
C SER A 108 -3.79 10.20 29.00
N ASN A 109 -3.33 9.21 28.23
CA ASN A 109 -4.00 8.78 27.01
C ASN A 109 -5.32 8.06 27.31
N GLU A 110 -5.40 7.27 28.38
CA GLU A 110 -6.67 6.68 28.85
C GLU A 110 -7.68 7.76 29.28
N LEU A 111 -7.22 8.80 29.95
CA LEU A 111 -8.04 9.95 30.28
C LEU A 111 -8.57 10.65 29.02
N LEU A 112 -7.74 10.89 28.02
CA LEU A 112 -8.15 11.47 26.74
C LEU A 112 -9.19 10.58 26.03
N GLN A 113 -8.99 9.26 25.95
CA GLN A 113 -9.97 8.34 25.38
C GLN A 113 -11.32 8.40 26.12
N THR A 114 -11.27 8.45 27.43
CA THR A 114 -12.48 8.56 28.27
C THR A 114 -13.24 9.86 27.98
N MET A 115 -12.51 10.96 27.77
CA MET A 115 -13.10 12.26 27.45
C MET A 115 -13.73 12.29 26.05
N VAL A 116 -13.06 11.69 25.05
CA VAL A 116 -13.60 11.52 23.68
C VAL A 116 -14.93 10.73 23.74
N LYS A 117 -14.94 9.57 24.39
CA LYS A 117 -16.17 8.77 24.58
C LYS A 117 -17.27 9.57 25.25
N GLY A 118 -16.92 10.37 26.27
CA GLY A 118 -17.88 11.23 26.97
C GLY A 118 -18.46 12.35 26.09
N ASP A 119 -17.66 12.98 25.24
CA ASP A 119 -18.12 14.02 24.31
C ASP A 119 -19.04 13.45 23.22
N VAL A 120 -18.65 12.33 22.64
CA VAL A 120 -19.45 11.61 21.65
C VAL A 120 -20.81 11.20 22.20
N ASN A 121 -20.83 10.60 23.38
CA ASN A 121 -22.08 10.21 24.02
C ASN A 121 -23.01 11.42 24.26
N ARG A 122 -22.46 12.57 24.69
CA ARG A 122 -23.24 13.81 24.86
C ARG A 122 -23.80 14.32 23.53
N LYS A 123 -23.00 14.29 22.45
CA LYS A 123 -23.44 14.71 21.09
C LYS A 123 -24.53 13.80 20.56
N LEU A 124 -24.34 12.48 20.63
CA LEU A 124 -25.34 11.51 20.20
C LEU A 124 -26.65 11.64 20.99
N SER A 125 -26.58 11.80 22.32
CA SER A 125 -27.77 12.00 23.14
C SER A 125 -28.54 13.27 22.74
N ARG A 126 -27.84 14.38 22.43
CA ARG A 126 -28.47 15.60 21.93
C ARG A 126 -29.05 15.43 20.54
N GLN A 127 -28.36 14.73 19.64
CA GLN A 127 -28.86 14.44 18.30
C GLN A 127 -30.12 13.57 18.34
N ILE A 128 -30.14 12.53 19.18
CA ILE A 128 -31.34 11.70 19.40
C ILE A 128 -32.50 12.53 19.97
N SER A 129 -32.22 13.41 20.94
CA SER A 129 -33.27 14.25 21.55
C SER A 129 -33.83 15.31 20.58
N ASN A 130 -33.11 15.65 19.54
CA ASN A 130 -33.48 16.65 18.53
C ASN A 130 -33.95 16.02 17.21
N ASP A 131 -34.28 14.73 17.18
CA ASP A 131 -34.67 13.96 15.99
C ASP A 131 -33.71 14.14 14.80
N ALA A 132 -32.40 14.18 15.10
CA ALA A 132 -31.38 14.34 14.06
C ALA A 132 -31.35 13.14 13.10
N ASP A 133 -31.01 13.39 11.85
CA ASP A 133 -30.88 12.38 10.81
C ASP A 133 -29.81 11.32 11.17
N ILE A 134 -30.10 10.07 10.83
CA ILE A 134 -29.18 8.94 10.99
C ILE A 134 -27.80 9.22 10.39
N GLN A 135 -27.73 9.94 9.26
CA GLN A 135 -26.48 10.31 8.63
C GLN A 135 -25.63 11.24 9.49
N GLU A 136 -26.24 12.18 10.23
CA GLU A 136 -25.52 13.06 11.14
C GLU A 136 -24.98 12.30 12.35
N MET A 137 -25.75 11.37 12.90
CA MET A 137 -25.27 10.46 13.96
C MET A 137 -24.10 9.59 13.48
N MET A 138 -24.19 9.02 12.28
CA MET A 138 -23.08 8.25 11.69
C MET A 138 -21.81 9.07 11.48
N ARG A 139 -21.92 10.34 11.04
CA ARG A 139 -20.76 11.26 10.95
C ARG A 139 -20.10 11.48 12.31
N THR A 140 -20.91 11.66 13.36
CA THR A 140 -20.40 11.81 14.73
C THR A 140 -19.67 10.56 15.20
N MET A 141 -20.20 9.37 14.91
CA MET A 141 -19.57 8.08 15.27
C MET A 141 -18.29 7.86 14.48
N ASN A 142 -18.27 8.13 13.17
CA ASN A 142 -17.07 7.98 12.34
C ASN A 142 -15.95 8.93 12.79
N SER A 143 -16.27 10.21 13.06
CA SER A 143 -15.32 11.17 13.60
C SER A 143 -14.72 10.74 14.95
N ALA A 144 -15.52 10.09 15.77
CA ALA A 144 -15.06 9.52 17.04
C ALA A 144 -14.16 8.30 16.86
N SER A 145 -14.52 7.42 15.92
CA SER A 145 -13.72 6.24 15.59
C SER A 145 -12.35 6.64 15.04
N ASP A 146 -12.30 7.65 14.17
CA ASP A 146 -11.05 8.19 13.64
C ASP A 146 -10.18 8.76 14.76
N ALA A 147 -10.74 9.58 15.65
CA ALA A 147 -10.01 10.15 16.78
C ALA A 147 -9.49 9.09 17.77
N LEU A 148 -10.26 8.04 18.03
CA LEU A 148 -9.81 6.93 18.87
C LEU A 148 -8.73 6.09 18.20
N SER A 149 -8.87 5.85 16.89
CA SER A 149 -7.87 5.16 16.08
C SER A 149 -6.54 5.92 16.02
N GLU A 150 -6.59 7.25 15.92
CA GLU A 150 -5.39 8.10 16.02
C GLU A 150 -4.74 7.99 17.39
N LEU A 151 -5.50 8.01 18.49
CA LEU A 151 -4.95 7.78 19.84
C LEU A 151 -4.30 6.42 19.99
N GLU A 152 -4.91 5.37 19.47
CA GLU A 152 -4.33 4.03 19.49
C GLU A 152 -3.07 3.93 18.62
N SER A 153 -3.02 4.68 17.51
CA SER A 153 -1.83 4.76 16.66
C SER A 153 -0.67 5.47 17.33
N VAL A 154 -0.96 6.48 18.17
CA VAL A 154 0.05 7.26 18.93
C VAL A 154 0.50 6.53 20.20
N GLN A 155 -0.33 5.67 20.78
CA GLN A 155 0.08 4.75 21.85
C GLN A 155 1.09 3.69 21.36
N LYS A 156 1.19 3.47 20.06
CA LYS A 156 2.32 2.75 19.46
C LYS A 156 3.52 3.69 19.47
N ASP A 157 4.08 3.82 20.63
CA ASP A 157 5.40 4.31 21.02
C ASP A 157 6.26 4.86 19.85
N ASP A 158 6.46 6.21 19.79
CA ASP A 158 7.41 6.84 18.86
C ASP A 158 8.84 6.27 19.02
N SER A 159 9.15 5.61 20.16
CA SER A 159 10.36 4.82 20.34
C SER A 159 10.49 3.66 19.37
N LYS A 160 9.37 3.20 18.75
CA LYS A 160 9.38 2.16 17.69
C LYS A 160 10.11 2.57 16.41
N PHE A 161 10.38 3.86 16.22
CA PHE A 161 11.16 4.35 15.08
C PHE A 161 12.66 4.48 15.38
N ILE A 162 13.06 4.35 16.66
CA ILE A 162 14.44 4.44 17.09
C ILE A 162 14.87 3.05 17.57
N TYR A 163 15.71 2.39 16.77
CA TYR A 163 16.21 1.06 17.07
C TYR A 163 17.71 1.13 17.36
N SER A 164 18.16 0.37 18.36
CA SER A 164 19.56 -0.04 18.47
C SER A 164 19.71 -1.41 17.80
N PRO A 165 20.17 -1.49 16.53
CA PRO A 165 20.19 -2.76 15.79
C PRO A 165 20.97 -3.85 16.50
N PHE A 166 22.05 -3.50 17.18
CA PHE A 166 22.89 -4.46 17.91
C PHE A 166 22.22 -5.05 19.16
N GLN A 167 21.31 -4.31 19.80
CA GLN A 167 20.56 -4.77 20.97
C GLN A 167 19.30 -5.55 20.58
N GLU A 168 18.78 -5.33 19.38
CA GLU A 168 17.50 -5.85 18.93
C GLU A 168 17.65 -6.80 17.74
N ILE A 169 18.88 -7.27 17.46
CA ILE A 169 19.17 -8.05 16.24
C ILE A 169 18.28 -9.29 16.11
N ASP A 170 17.99 -9.98 17.20
CA ASP A 170 17.16 -11.19 17.21
C ASP A 170 15.71 -10.89 16.79
N ARG A 171 15.20 -9.71 17.19
CA ARG A 171 13.85 -9.23 16.81
C ARG A 171 13.82 -8.69 15.40
N LEU A 172 14.85 -7.93 14.98
CA LEU A 172 14.90 -7.28 13.68
C LEU A 172 15.29 -8.23 12.54
N ALA A 173 16.14 -9.21 12.85
CA ALA A 173 16.62 -10.21 11.87
C ALA A 173 15.68 -11.41 11.70
N VAL A 174 14.37 -11.19 11.79
CA VAL A 174 13.38 -12.25 11.59
C VAL A 174 13.43 -12.77 10.15
N LYS A 175 13.54 -14.10 10.00
CA LYS A 175 13.48 -14.75 8.69
C LYS A 175 12.14 -14.47 8.01
N THR A 176 12.15 -13.62 7.00
CA THR A 176 10.95 -13.32 6.22
C THR A 176 10.62 -14.50 5.31
N GLN A 177 9.41 -15.02 5.41
CA GLN A 177 8.95 -16.11 4.55
C GLN A 177 8.88 -15.63 3.10
N ARG A 178 9.52 -16.33 2.18
CA ARG A 178 9.38 -16.09 0.74
C ARG A 178 8.05 -16.65 0.26
N LEU A 179 7.50 -15.99 -0.74
CA LEU A 179 6.30 -16.40 -1.48
C LEU A 179 6.75 -16.80 -2.89
N PRO A 180 7.03 -18.08 -3.15
CA PRO A 180 7.35 -18.53 -4.50
C PRO A 180 6.23 -18.11 -5.46
N THR A 181 6.61 -17.68 -6.66
CA THR A 181 5.61 -17.28 -7.67
C THR A 181 4.94 -18.51 -8.32
N GLY A 182 5.59 -19.67 -8.24
CA GLY A 182 5.22 -20.87 -8.97
C GLY A 182 5.62 -20.84 -10.44
N ILE A 183 6.35 -19.80 -10.85
CA ILE A 183 6.85 -19.60 -12.21
C ILE A 183 8.37 -19.66 -12.18
N ASN A 184 8.96 -20.74 -12.66
CA ASN A 184 10.40 -21.03 -12.51
C ASN A 184 11.30 -19.85 -12.93
N TRP A 185 11.08 -19.27 -14.10
CA TRP A 185 11.91 -18.16 -14.57
C TRP A 185 11.76 -16.89 -13.70
N MET A 186 10.56 -16.66 -13.12
CA MET A 186 10.30 -15.53 -12.25
C MET A 186 10.94 -15.75 -10.87
N ASP A 187 10.86 -16.95 -10.33
CA ASP A 187 11.51 -17.31 -9.08
C ASP A 187 13.04 -17.22 -9.21
N ASP A 188 13.60 -17.63 -10.36
CA ASP A 188 15.02 -17.51 -10.66
C ASP A 188 15.50 -16.04 -10.61
N ILE A 189 14.81 -15.13 -11.32
CA ILE A 189 15.24 -13.72 -11.40
C ILE A 189 14.91 -12.92 -10.13
N THR A 190 14.04 -13.42 -9.28
CA THR A 190 13.65 -12.77 -8.01
C THR A 190 14.23 -13.44 -6.78
N SER A 191 15.14 -14.38 -6.95
CA SER A 191 15.76 -15.15 -5.87
C SER A 191 14.74 -15.87 -4.99
N GLY A 192 13.77 -16.54 -5.60
CA GLY A 192 12.77 -17.40 -4.95
C GLY A 192 11.45 -16.71 -4.60
N GLY A 193 11.01 -15.77 -5.44
CA GLY A 193 9.66 -15.18 -5.34
C GLY A 193 9.57 -13.93 -4.50
N GLY A 194 8.35 -13.58 -4.09
CA GLY A 194 8.01 -12.37 -3.36
C GLY A 194 8.17 -12.46 -1.84
N ARG A 195 7.82 -11.36 -1.17
CA ARG A 195 7.66 -11.29 0.29
C ARG A 195 6.47 -10.39 0.63
N GLY A 196 5.85 -10.63 1.76
CA GLY A 196 4.92 -9.65 2.32
C GLY A 196 5.63 -8.31 2.56
N GLY A 197 4.92 -7.22 2.31
CA GLY A 197 5.46 -5.86 2.44
C GLY A 197 6.19 -5.32 1.22
N GLU A 198 6.23 -6.05 0.09
CA GLU A 198 6.95 -5.63 -1.11
C GLU A 198 6.05 -5.07 -2.22
N LEU A 199 6.58 -4.04 -2.89
CA LEU A 199 6.02 -3.48 -4.12
C LEU A 199 6.89 -3.91 -5.31
N TRP A 200 6.28 -4.54 -6.30
CA TRP A 200 6.93 -4.92 -7.54
C TRP A 200 6.35 -4.14 -8.72
N LEU A 201 7.19 -3.92 -9.72
CA LEU A 201 6.79 -3.33 -11.00
C LEU A 201 7.18 -4.28 -12.13
N PHE A 202 6.21 -4.65 -12.96
CA PHE A 202 6.42 -5.44 -14.16
C PHE A 202 6.23 -4.56 -15.40
N LEU A 203 7.30 -4.36 -16.15
CA LEU A 203 7.35 -3.50 -17.31
C LEU A 203 7.42 -4.32 -18.61
N GLY A 204 6.62 -3.95 -19.59
CA GLY A 204 6.66 -4.59 -20.92
C GLY A 204 5.90 -3.77 -21.96
N SER A 205 6.22 -3.98 -23.24
CA SER A 205 5.55 -3.30 -24.35
C SER A 205 4.03 -3.60 -24.40
N SER A 206 3.28 -2.77 -25.11
CA SER A 206 1.91 -3.13 -25.48
C SER A 206 1.93 -4.44 -26.30
N GLY A 207 1.01 -5.36 -26.01
CA GLY A 207 1.02 -6.70 -26.62
C GLY A 207 2.20 -7.60 -26.20
N GLY A 208 3.09 -7.15 -25.32
CA GLY A 208 4.29 -7.90 -24.88
C GLY A 208 4.01 -9.14 -24.02
N GLY A 209 2.76 -9.37 -23.58
CA GLY A 209 2.38 -10.55 -22.81
C GLY A 209 2.22 -10.29 -21.30
N LYS A 210 2.12 -9.03 -20.85
CA LYS A 210 1.89 -8.70 -19.42
C LYS A 210 0.69 -9.43 -18.84
N THR A 211 -0.44 -9.42 -19.53
CA THR A 211 -1.65 -10.14 -19.08
C THR A 211 -1.47 -11.65 -19.04
N CYS A 212 -0.64 -12.24 -19.94
CA CYS A 212 -0.28 -13.66 -19.83
C CYS A 212 0.49 -13.94 -18.52
N VAL A 213 1.37 -13.00 -18.09
CA VAL A 213 2.05 -13.12 -16.80
C VAL A 213 1.07 -12.99 -15.64
N SER A 214 0.11 -12.05 -15.71
CA SER A 214 -0.93 -11.88 -14.69
C SER A 214 -1.76 -13.16 -14.53
N VAL A 215 -2.21 -13.77 -15.64
CA VAL A 215 -2.93 -15.06 -15.65
C VAL A 215 -2.08 -16.16 -15.05
N GLN A 216 -0.86 -16.34 -15.56
CA GLN A 216 0.06 -17.39 -15.11
C GLN A 216 0.35 -17.28 -13.61
N TYR A 217 0.68 -16.07 -13.14
CA TYR A 217 0.93 -15.80 -11.73
C TYR A 217 -0.30 -16.12 -10.86
N SER A 218 -1.45 -15.59 -11.23
CA SER A 218 -2.70 -15.77 -10.48
C SER A 218 -3.09 -17.24 -10.37
N CYS A 219 -3.01 -17.98 -11.47
CA CYS A 219 -3.30 -19.41 -11.48
C CYS A 219 -2.30 -20.21 -10.64
N CYS A 220 -1.00 -19.93 -10.76
CA CYS A 220 0.02 -20.59 -9.95
C CYS A 220 -0.23 -20.35 -8.46
N GLN A 221 -0.51 -19.10 -8.04
CA GLN A 221 -0.77 -18.79 -6.65
C GLN A 221 -2.03 -19.49 -6.14
N ALA A 222 -3.12 -19.47 -6.92
CA ALA A 222 -4.36 -20.18 -6.55
C ALA A 222 -4.12 -21.69 -6.36
N LEU A 223 -3.39 -22.32 -7.27
CA LEU A 223 -3.05 -23.75 -7.19
C LEU A 223 -2.14 -24.08 -5.99
N MET A 224 -1.34 -23.11 -5.53
CA MET A 224 -0.56 -23.24 -4.28
C MET A 224 -1.38 -22.91 -3.02
N GLY A 225 -2.67 -22.63 -3.14
CA GLY A 225 -3.58 -22.33 -2.02
C GLY A 225 -3.52 -20.88 -1.53
N ASN A 226 -2.79 -19.99 -2.21
CA ASN A 226 -2.70 -18.58 -1.87
C ASN A 226 -3.81 -17.77 -2.54
N THR A 227 -4.47 -16.87 -1.81
CA THR A 227 -5.46 -15.98 -2.40
C THR A 227 -4.77 -14.80 -3.08
N THR A 228 -5.06 -14.62 -4.38
CA THR A 228 -4.62 -13.48 -5.19
C THR A 228 -5.82 -12.61 -5.54
N VAL A 229 -5.66 -11.31 -5.36
CA VAL A 229 -6.62 -10.29 -5.83
C VAL A 229 -6.04 -9.66 -7.10
N TRP A 230 -6.74 -9.75 -8.21
CA TRP A 230 -6.32 -9.16 -9.49
C TRP A 230 -7.28 -8.05 -9.90
N ALA A 231 -6.83 -6.81 -9.78
CA ALA A 231 -7.54 -5.63 -10.24
C ALA A 231 -7.20 -5.36 -11.71
N THR A 232 -8.16 -5.54 -12.60
CA THR A 232 -8.03 -5.27 -14.04
C THR A 232 -8.72 -3.95 -14.39
N TYR A 233 -8.01 -3.09 -15.14
CA TYR A 233 -8.49 -1.78 -15.57
C TYR A 233 -8.65 -1.66 -17.09
N GLU A 234 -8.23 -2.67 -17.85
CA GLU A 234 -8.29 -2.65 -19.32
C GLU A 234 -9.11 -3.78 -19.88
N GLN A 235 -8.95 -4.99 -19.36
CA GLN A 235 -9.58 -6.19 -19.91
C GLN A 235 -10.76 -6.61 -19.06
N SER A 236 -11.83 -7.01 -19.74
CA SER A 236 -13.02 -7.57 -19.10
C SER A 236 -12.74 -8.98 -18.58
N LEU A 237 -13.32 -9.31 -17.43
CA LEU A 237 -13.32 -10.67 -16.93
C LEU A 237 -14.08 -11.61 -17.90
N GLU A 238 -15.18 -11.10 -18.46
CA GLU A 238 -15.98 -11.81 -19.47
C GLU A 238 -15.23 -11.82 -20.79
N GLY A 239 -14.91 -13.00 -21.30
CA GLY A 239 -14.13 -13.19 -22.51
C GLY A 239 -12.62 -13.24 -22.21
N ASP A 240 -11.88 -12.20 -22.48
CA ASP A 240 -10.41 -12.20 -22.55
C ASP A 240 -9.69 -12.84 -21.35
N ILE A 241 -10.06 -12.50 -20.12
CA ILE A 241 -9.38 -13.03 -18.93
C ILE A 241 -9.78 -14.47 -18.66
N SER A 242 -11.07 -14.78 -18.68
CA SER A 242 -11.58 -16.14 -18.42
C SER A 242 -11.11 -17.14 -19.45
N GLU A 243 -11.09 -16.78 -20.73
CA GLU A 243 -10.56 -17.63 -21.80
C GLU A 243 -9.09 -17.98 -21.58
N ARG A 244 -8.27 -16.99 -21.18
CA ARG A 244 -6.85 -17.19 -20.85
C ARG A 244 -6.64 -18.06 -19.62
N ILE A 245 -7.48 -17.92 -18.60
CA ILE A 245 -7.44 -18.79 -17.42
C ILE A 245 -7.76 -20.23 -17.82
N ILE A 246 -8.81 -20.43 -18.63
CA ILE A 246 -9.20 -21.77 -19.14
C ILE A 246 -8.04 -22.36 -19.94
N SER A 247 -7.48 -21.59 -20.89
CA SER A 247 -6.34 -22.02 -21.71
C SER A 247 -5.14 -22.42 -20.86
N TYR A 248 -4.79 -21.60 -19.87
CA TYR A 248 -3.66 -21.87 -18.97
C TYR A 248 -3.87 -23.15 -18.15
N VAL A 249 -5.05 -23.33 -17.56
CA VAL A 249 -5.39 -24.46 -16.67
C VAL A 249 -5.53 -25.77 -17.44
N THR A 250 -6.16 -25.72 -18.62
CA THR A 250 -6.43 -26.93 -19.41
C THR A 250 -5.30 -27.33 -20.36
N ASP A 251 -4.39 -26.38 -20.64
CA ASP A 251 -3.37 -26.49 -21.70
C ASP A 251 -3.96 -26.56 -23.12
N GLU A 252 -5.20 -26.06 -23.29
CA GLU A 252 -5.85 -25.96 -24.59
C GLU A 252 -5.49 -24.64 -25.29
N SER A 253 -5.59 -24.68 -26.64
CA SER A 253 -5.42 -23.50 -27.47
C SER A 253 -6.45 -22.42 -27.14
N LEU A 254 -6.02 -21.20 -26.98
CA LEU A 254 -6.88 -20.04 -26.76
C LEU A 254 -7.87 -19.84 -27.94
N ASP A 255 -7.41 -20.07 -29.17
CA ASP A 255 -8.26 -19.94 -30.37
C ASP A 255 -9.39 -20.97 -30.34
N LYS A 256 -9.08 -22.24 -29.99
CA LYS A 256 -10.09 -23.26 -29.82
C LYS A 256 -11.15 -22.92 -28.77
N ILE A 257 -10.70 -22.34 -27.62
CA ILE A 257 -11.60 -21.92 -26.55
C ILE A 257 -12.51 -20.78 -27.03
N ARG A 258 -11.97 -19.82 -27.79
CA ARG A 258 -12.73 -18.71 -28.37
C ARG A 258 -13.75 -19.13 -29.39
N ASP A 259 -13.34 -20.06 -30.25
CA ASP A 259 -14.20 -20.53 -31.36
C ASP A 259 -15.43 -21.32 -30.88
N VAL A 260 -15.23 -22.17 -29.85
CA VAL A 260 -16.33 -23.08 -29.43
C VAL A 260 -16.96 -22.70 -28.09
N GLY A 261 -16.28 -21.90 -27.26
CA GLY A 261 -16.69 -21.59 -25.90
C GLY A 261 -16.48 -22.75 -24.92
N PHE A 262 -16.34 -22.46 -23.63
CA PHE A 262 -16.04 -23.47 -22.61
C PHE A 262 -17.05 -24.62 -22.55
N ASN A 263 -18.35 -24.32 -22.63
CA ASN A 263 -19.41 -25.33 -22.52
C ASN A 263 -19.47 -26.32 -23.70
N ASN A 264 -18.84 -25.95 -24.80
CA ASN A 264 -18.77 -26.79 -26.00
C ASN A 264 -17.42 -27.46 -26.19
N LEU A 265 -16.49 -27.27 -25.25
CA LEU A 265 -15.24 -28.05 -25.24
C LEU A 265 -15.53 -29.53 -24.94
N PRO A 266 -14.67 -30.46 -25.38
CA PRO A 266 -14.76 -31.88 -25.00
C PRO A 266 -14.88 -32.07 -23.49
N GLU A 267 -15.70 -33.04 -23.07
CA GLU A 267 -15.97 -33.27 -21.64
C GLU A 267 -14.74 -33.57 -20.81
N ASP A 268 -13.74 -34.23 -21.37
CA ASP A 268 -12.46 -34.50 -20.69
C ASP A 268 -11.71 -33.21 -20.38
N ILE A 269 -11.76 -32.22 -21.26
CA ILE A 269 -11.15 -30.88 -21.04
C ILE A 269 -11.92 -30.13 -19.97
N GLN A 270 -13.26 -30.13 -20.02
CA GLN A 270 -14.09 -29.52 -18.98
C GLN A 270 -13.81 -30.18 -17.61
N ARG A 271 -13.78 -31.51 -17.55
CA ARG A 271 -13.42 -32.24 -16.32
C ARG A 271 -12.03 -31.91 -15.83
N LYS A 272 -11.03 -31.81 -16.71
CA LYS A 272 -9.69 -31.40 -16.39
C LYS A 272 -9.66 -30.01 -15.75
N PHE A 273 -10.40 -29.05 -16.32
CA PHE A 273 -10.53 -27.69 -15.74
C PHE A 273 -11.09 -27.77 -14.32
N TRP A 274 -12.26 -28.35 -14.14
CA TRP A 274 -12.93 -28.41 -12.85
C TRP A 274 -12.12 -29.18 -11.79
N ALA A 275 -11.45 -30.26 -12.19
CA ALA A 275 -10.56 -30.99 -11.30
C ALA A 275 -9.35 -30.17 -10.86
N SER A 276 -8.77 -29.38 -11.79
CA SER A 276 -7.61 -28.54 -11.49
C SER A 276 -7.95 -27.36 -10.57
N VAL A 277 -9.15 -26.78 -10.69
CA VAL A 277 -9.58 -25.67 -9.85
C VAL A 277 -10.35 -26.10 -8.60
N ALA A 278 -10.59 -27.41 -8.42
CA ALA A 278 -11.27 -27.93 -7.24
C ALA A 278 -10.53 -27.53 -5.97
N GLY A 279 -11.26 -26.91 -5.01
CA GLY A 279 -10.68 -26.40 -3.77
C GLY A 279 -9.91 -25.08 -3.90
N THR A 280 -9.85 -24.49 -5.11
CA THR A 280 -9.16 -23.21 -5.33
C THR A 280 -10.08 -22.09 -5.83
N ASN A 281 -11.40 -22.36 -5.93
CA ASN A 281 -12.39 -21.44 -6.51
C ASN A 281 -12.42 -20.05 -5.84
N ASP A 282 -12.06 -19.99 -4.58
CA ASP A 282 -12.02 -18.76 -3.78
C ASP A 282 -10.62 -18.12 -3.69
N LYS A 283 -9.61 -18.73 -4.35
CA LYS A 283 -8.20 -18.29 -4.27
C LYS A 283 -7.82 -17.28 -5.35
N LEU A 284 -8.59 -17.17 -6.42
CA LEU A 284 -8.43 -16.12 -7.43
C LEU A 284 -9.66 -15.21 -7.41
N VAL A 285 -9.45 -13.97 -6.97
CA VAL A 285 -10.48 -12.93 -6.95
C VAL A 285 -10.13 -11.88 -8.00
N VAL A 286 -10.96 -11.72 -9.00
CA VAL A 286 -10.78 -10.68 -10.03
C VAL A 286 -11.71 -9.51 -9.74
N LEU A 287 -11.12 -8.33 -9.58
CA LEU A 287 -11.83 -7.05 -9.47
C LEU A 287 -11.89 -6.42 -10.86
N ASP A 288 -13.04 -6.53 -11.53
CA ASP A 288 -13.27 -5.87 -12.82
C ASP A 288 -13.52 -4.38 -12.59
N MET A 289 -12.43 -3.63 -12.51
CA MET A 289 -12.47 -2.19 -12.27
C MET A 289 -13.05 -1.41 -13.44
N THR A 290 -13.22 -2.02 -14.62
CA THR A 290 -13.87 -1.38 -15.77
C THR A 290 -15.37 -1.16 -15.53
N LYS A 291 -15.98 -2.03 -14.73
CA LYS A 291 -17.42 -2.00 -14.38
C LYS A 291 -17.72 -1.17 -13.14
N MET A 292 -16.70 -0.76 -12.38
CA MET A 292 -16.89 0.03 -11.17
C MET A 292 -17.45 1.41 -11.53
N LYS A 293 -18.72 1.66 -11.19
CA LYS A 293 -19.35 2.97 -11.30
C LYS A 293 -19.09 3.76 -10.03
N ARG A 294 -18.94 5.09 -10.17
CA ARG A 294 -18.96 6.00 -9.04
C ARG A 294 -20.41 6.03 -8.53
N GLU A 295 -20.68 5.45 -7.39
CA GLU A 295 -21.92 5.69 -6.65
C GLU A 295 -21.84 7.10 -6.08
N GLN A 296 -22.88 7.90 -6.25
CA GLN A 296 -22.90 9.31 -5.83
C GLN A 296 -22.73 9.51 -4.31
N GLU A 297 -22.90 8.44 -3.53
CA GLU A 297 -22.79 8.41 -2.07
C GLU A 297 -21.52 7.66 -1.59
N ALA A 298 -20.63 7.28 -2.50
CA ALA A 298 -19.43 6.52 -2.13
C ALA A 298 -18.48 7.38 -1.29
N ASP A 299 -17.76 6.70 -0.40
CA ASP A 299 -16.61 7.22 0.35
C ASP A 299 -15.77 8.15 -0.54
N PRO A 300 -15.52 9.42 -0.15
CA PRO A 300 -14.72 10.36 -0.94
C PRO A 300 -13.34 9.84 -1.33
N GLN A 301 -12.83 8.82 -0.65
CA GLN A 301 -11.56 8.15 -0.95
C GLN A 301 -11.71 6.98 -1.93
N ASP A 302 -12.95 6.54 -2.24
CA ASP A 302 -13.22 5.38 -3.10
C ASP A 302 -13.45 5.80 -4.57
N TYR A 303 -12.39 6.24 -5.23
CA TYR A 303 -12.40 6.66 -6.63
C TYR A 303 -11.81 5.63 -7.60
N GLY A 304 -11.74 4.36 -7.20
CA GLY A 304 -11.23 3.28 -8.05
C GLY A 304 -9.72 3.20 -8.15
N GLY A 305 -9.00 3.76 -7.17
CA GLY A 305 -7.55 3.65 -6.98
C GLY A 305 -7.16 2.49 -6.05
N ILE A 306 -5.97 2.55 -5.50
CA ILE A 306 -5.43 1.52 -4.58
C ILE A 306 -6.28 1.41 -3.30
N TYR A 307 -6.82 2.51 -2.81
CA TYR A 307 -7.69 2.48 -1.63
C TYR A 307 -8.93 1.60 -1.85
N SER A 308 -9.55 1.66 -3.03
CA SER A 308 -10.68 0.81 -3.40
C SER A 308 -10.30 -0.67 -3.38
N ILE A 309 -9.11 -1.01 -3.88
CA ILE A 309 -8.58 -2.38 -3.85
C ILE A 309 -8.32 -2.81 -2.41
N TRP A 310 -7.71 -1.94 -1.59
CA TRP A 310 -7.42 -2.22 -0.19
C TRP A 310 -8.68 -2.53 0.63
N LYS A 311 -9.75 -1.77 0.40
CA LYS A 311 -11.06 -2.03 1.02
C LYS A 311 -11.56 -3.46 0.72
N GLN A 312 -11.40 -3.92 -0.52
CA GLN A 312 -11.75 -5.30 -0.88
C GLN A 312 -10.80 -6.34 -0.24
N VAL A 313 -9.50 -6.05 -0.18
CA VAL A 313 -8.52 -6.92 0.52
C VAL A 313 -8.89 -7.08 1.99
N LYS A 314 -9.24 -5.99 2.69
CA LYS A 314 -9.69 -6.05 4.08
C LYS A 314 -10.93 -6.93 4.24
N LYS A 315 -11.94 -6.70 3.41
CA LYS A 315 -13.17 -7.51 3.42
C LYS A 315 -12.88 -9.00 3.23
N LEU A 316 -12.05 -9.36 2.25
CA LEU A 316 -11.67 -10.75 2.01
C LEU A 316 -10.93 -11.37 3.20
N LYS A 317 -10.09 -10.61 3.89
CA LYS A 317 -9.40 -11.06 5.10
C LYS A 317 -10.35 -11.24 6.29
N GLU A 318 -11.33 -10.34 6.45
CA GLU A 318 -12.41 -10.47 7.43
C GLU A 318 -13.26 -11.73 7.18
N GLU A 319 -13.43 -12.11 5.91
CA GLU A 319 -14.03 -13.38 5.49
C GLU A 319 -13.12 -14.60 5.73
N GLY A 320 -11.94 -14.43 6.33
CA GLY A 320 -10.98 -15.49 6.62
C GLY A 320 -10.08 -15.89 5.45
N LYS A 321 -10.10 -15.17 4.32
CA LYS A 321 -9.24 -15.50 3.16
C LYS A 321 -7.81 -15.01 3.38
N GLN A 322 -6.85 -15.88 3.07
CA GLN A 322 -5.42 -15.55 3.18
C GLN A 322 -4.92 -14.81 1.93
N VAL A 323 -5.31 -13.55 1.78
CA VAL A 323 -4.79 -12.73 0.68
C VAL A 323 -3.30 -12.55 0.83
N ARG A 324 -2.52 -12.96 -0.19
CA ARG A 324 -1.05 -12.87 -0.22
C ARG A 324 -0.53 -11.88 -1.25
N THR A 325 -1.23 -11.74 -2.37
CA THR A 325 -0.79 -10.89 -3.49
C THR A 325 -1.94 -10.11 -4.07
N VAL A 326 -1.64 -8.88 -4.48
CA VAL A 326 -2.50 -8.04 -5.31
C VAL A 326 -1.80 -7.75 -6.63
N LEU A 327 -2.48 -7.98 -7.74
CA LEU A 327 -2.03 -7.59 -9.08
C LEU A 327 -2.84 -6.39 -9.55
N VAL A 328 -2.18 -5.39 -10.13
CA VAL A 328 -2.81 -4.17 -10.69
C VAL A 328 -2.45 -4.07 -12.17
N ASP A 329 -3.38 -4.44 -13.05
CA ASP A 329 -3.18 -4.48 -14.50
C ASP A 329 -4.14 -3.49 -15.21
N ARG A 330 -3.67 -2.30 -15.55
CA ARG A 330 -2.36 -1.66 -15.39
C ARG A 330 -2.47 -0.35 -14.62
N ILE A 331 -1.37 0.09 -14.02
CA ILE A 331 -1.36 1.34 -13.23
C ILE A 331 -1.73 2.56 -14.08
N GLY A 332 -1.28 2.67 -15.34
CA GLY A 332 -1.65 3.80 -16.19
C GLY A 332 -3.17 3.91 -16.43
N ALA A 333 -3.87 2.78 -16.64
CA ALA A 333 -5.32 2.78 -16.80
C ALA A 333 -6.03 3.08 -15.46
N MET A 334 -5.49 2.59 -14.34
CA MET A 334 -5.95 2.96 -13.00
C MET A 334 -5.89 4.47 -12.80
N MET A 335 -4.76 5.11 -13.15
CA MET A 335 -4.60 6.55 -12.99
C MET A 335 -5.58 7.38 -13.82
N LEU A 336 -5.87 6.95 -15.06
CA LEU A 336 -6.90 7.60 -15.88
C LEU A 336 -8.27 7.51 -15.22
N ARG A 337 -8.57 6.39 -14.58
CA ARG A 337 -9.84 6.19 -13.87
C ARG A 337 -9.93 7.05 -12.61
N VAL A 338 -8.88 7.08 -11.82
CA VAL A 338 -8.78 7.95 -10.64
C VAL A 338 -9.02 9.41 -11.03
N ALA A 339 -8.41 9.87 -12.12
CA ALA A 339 -8.61 11.23 -12.62
C ALA A 339 -10.06 11.49 -13.07
N ALA A 340 -10.62 10.59 -13.85
CA ALA A 340 -12.01 10.71 -14.31
C ALA A 340 -12.99 10.79 -13.12
N ASN A 341 -12.76 10.01 -12.07
CA ASN A 341 -13.61 9.98 -10.89
C ASN A 341 -13.38 11.16 -9.93
N THR A 342 -12.18 11.75 -9.91
CA THR A 342 -11.85 12.90 -9.04
C THR A 342 -12.00 14.25 -9.73
N GLY A 343 -12.22 14.28 -11.05
CA GLY A 343 -12.27 15.50 -11.86
C GLY A 343 -10.92 16.23 -11.93
N LYS A 344 -9.81 15.57 -11.60
CA LYS A 344 -8.47 16.17 -11.65
C LYS A 344 -7.90 16.11 -13.06
N ASP A 345 -7.36 17.23 -13.53
CA ASP A 345 -6.57 17.26 -14.77
C ASP A 345 -5.24 16.53 -14.55
N LEU A 346 -5.00 15.49 -15.35
CA LEU A 346 -3.77 14.70 -15.31
C LEU A 346 -2.62 15.34 -16.10
N THR A 347 -2.84 16.35 -16.88
CA THR A 347 -1.82 16.92 -17.79
C THR A 347 -0.57 17.39 -17.03
N ASN A 348 -0.77 17.93 -15.82
CA ASN A 348 0.32 18.37 -14.94
C ASN A 348 0.39 17.60 -13.60
N GLY A 349 -0.59 16.76 -13.30
CA GLY A 349 -0.76 16.09 -12.00
C GLY A 349 -0.57 14.58 -12.01
N PHE A 350 -0.39 13.95 -13.19
CA PHE A 350 -0.30 12.49 -13.33
C PHE A 350 0.78 11.87 -12.42
N ARG A 351 1.95 12.50 -12.36
CA ARG A 351 3.10 12.04 -11.58
C ARG A 351 2.82 12.08 -10.07
N PHE A 352 2.22 13.19 -9.59
CA PHE A 352 1.86 13.33 -8.17
C PHE A 352 0.72 12.41 -7.76
N ALA A 353 -0.26 12.23 -8.64
CA ALA A 353 -1.36 11.31 -8.39
C ALA A 353 -0.87 9.86 -8.35
N ALA A 354 0.05 9.47 -9.27
CA ALA A 354 0.68 8.16 -9.26
C ALA A 354 1.52 7.94 -7.99
N GLN A 355 2.27 8.96 -7.55
CA GLN A 355 3.01 8.91 -6.30
C GLN A 355 2.09 8.65 -5.11
N HIS A 356 0.98 9.37 -5.02
CA HIS A 356 0.00 9.16 -3.96
C HIS A 356 -0.53 7.71 -3.93
N GLU A 357 -0.91 7.15 -5.08
CA GLU A 357 -1.39 5.77 -5.16
C GLU A 357 -0.31 4.75 -4.77
N ILE A 358 0.96 5.03 -5.12
CA ILE A 358 2.10 4.20 -4.70
C ILE A 358 2.31 4.27 -3.18
N ASP A 359 2.16 5.45 -2.57
CA ASP A 359 2.28 5.61 -1.11
C ASP A 359 1.15 4.87 -0.38
N VAL A 360 -0.09 4.95 -0.88
CA VAL A 360 -1.22 4.14 -0.36
C VAL A 360 -0.93 2.64 -0.51
N ALA A 361 -0.38 2.21 -1.66
CA ALA A 361 0.00 0.81 -1.87
C ALA A 361 1.10 0.37 -0.90
N ARG A 362 2.07 1.25 -0.59
CA ARG A 362 3.14 0.97 0.37
C ARG A 362 2.60 0.78 1.79
N ASP A 363 1.62 1.56 2.17
CA ASP A 363 0.93 1.39 3.44
C ASP A 363 0.12 0.07 3.47
N MET A 364 -0.61 -0.22 2.39
CA MET A 364 -1.35 -1.46 2.26
C MET A 364 -0.44 -2.69 2.41
N VAL A 365 0.68 -2.76 1.67
CA VAL A 365 1.56 -3.94 1.73
C VAL A 365 2.16 -4.15 3.12
N LYS A 366 2.48 -3.06 3.85
CA LYS A 366 3.02 -3.13 5.21
C LYS A 366 1.97 -3.56 6.22
N LYS A 367 0.78 -2.91 6.20
CA LYS A 367 -0.29 -3.17 7.16
C LYS A 367 -0.91 -4.56 6.96
N GLU A 368 -1.07 -4.96 5.71
CA GLU A 368 -1.68 -6.23 5.36
C GLU A 368 -0.69 -7.39 5.23
N ASN A 369 0.63 -7.13 5.26
CA ASN A 369 1.69 -8.11 5.02
C ASN A 369 1.49 -8.90 3.72
N ILE A 370 1.17 -8.19 2.64
CA ILE A 370 0.94 -8.72 1.29
C ILE A 370 1.96 -8.18 0.31
N GLN A 371 2.01 -8.76 -0.87
CA GLN A 371 2.77 -8.25 -2.02
C GLN A 371 1.82 -7.52 -2.98
N VAL A 372 2.28 -6.43 -3.60
CA VAL A 372 1.59 -5.79 -4.73
C VAL A 372 2.49 -5.81 -5.95
N ILE A 373 1.95 -6.23 -7.08
CA ILE A 373 2.63 -6.23 -8.38
C ILE A 373 1.87 -5.29 -9.32
N PHE A 374 2.50 -4.19 -9.68
CA PHE A 374 2.01 -3.27 -10.70
C PHE A 374 2.48 -3.71 -12.07
N PHE A 375 1.57 -3.75 -13.04
CA PHE A 375 1.91 -3.88 -14.45
C PHE A 375 1.86 -2.52 -15.13
N HIS A 376 2.87 -2.23 -15.97
CA HIS A 376 2.92 -0.97 -16.71
C HIS A 376 3.59 -1.15 -18.08
N GLN A 377 3.36 -0.17 -18.95
CA GLN A 377 3.95 -0.16 -20.28
C GLN A 377 5.34 0.48 -20.26
N ILE A 378 6.24 -0.01 -21.10
CA ILE A 378 7.49 0.66 -21.44
C ILE A 378 7.21 1.77 -22.46
N ASP A 379 8.11 2.76 -22.51
CA ASP A 379 8.05 3.84 -23.50
C ASP A 379 8.21 3.30 -24.93
N SER A 380 7.76 4.09 -25.91
CA SER A 380 7.76 3.68 -27.32
C SER A 380 9.17 3.51 -27.90
N LYS A 381 10.13 4.29 -27.43
CA LYS A 381 11.53 4.19 -27.87
C LYS A 381 12.14 2.85 -27.44
N THR A 382 11.97 2.50 -26.18
CA THR A 382 12.43 1.21 -25.64
C THR A 382 11.68 0.03 -26.28
N ALA A 383 10.38 0.17 -26.52
CA ALA A 383 9.57 -0.86 -27.18
C ALA A 383 10.00 -1.12 -28.63
N ALA A 384 10.61 -0.15 -29.31
CA ALA A 384 11.11 -0.27 -30.67
C ALA A 384 12.52 -0.90 -30.78
N MET A 385 13.21 -1.09 -29.64
CA MET A 385 14.54 -1.72 -29.63
C MET A 385 14.50 -3.16 -30.15
N ARG A 386 15.67 -3.65 -30.59
CA ARG A 386 15.82 -5.04 -31.08
C ARG A 386 15.43 -6.06 -30.00
N PRO A 387 14.96 -7.27 -30.37
CA PRO A 387 14.57 -8.31 -29.42
C PRO A 387 15.65 -8.69 -28.40
N THR A 388 16.90 -8.63 -28.77
CA THR A 388 18.03 -8.93 -27.89
C THR A 388 18.40 -7.80 -26.92
N PHE A 389 17.70 -6.66 -26.98
CA PHE A 389 17.85 -5.58 -26.00
C PHE A 389 17.04 -5.91 -24.72
N CYS A 390 17.70 -5.80 -23.57
CA CYS A 390 17.05 -5.97 -22.26
C CYS A 390 16.72 -4.58 -21.69
N PRO A 391 15.43 -4.22 -21.54
CA PRO A 391 15.06 -2.90 -21.04
C PRO A 391 15.56 -2.68 -19.60
N GLY A 392 16.02 -1.47 -19.31
CA GLY A 392 16.42 -1.04 -17.98
C GLY A 392 15.22 -0.64 -17.10
N MET A 393 15.48 -0.30 -15.84
CA MET A 393 14.44 0.03 -14.87
C MET A 393 13.73 1.37 -15.12
N THR A 394 14.32 2.28 -15.89
CA THR A 394 13.80 3.64 -16.15
C THR A 394 12.92 3.74 -17.39
N CYS A 395 12.60 2.61 -18.03
CA CYS A 395 11.83 2.58 -19.28
C CYS A 395 10.29 2.68 -19.09
N ALA A 396 9.80 2.92 -17.87
CA ALA A 396 8.36 3.05 -17.60
C ALA A 396 7.78 4.27 -18.34
N LYS A 397 6.77 4.05 -19.18
CA LYS A 397 6.11 5.11 -19.94
C LYS A 397 5.48 6.15 -18.99
N ASP A 398 5.80 7.43 -19.21
CA ASP A 398 5.27 8.58 -18.46
C ASP A 398 5.56 8.58 -16.94
N MET A 399 6.29 7.56 -16.43
CA MET A 399 6.56 7.35 -15.00
C MET A 399 7.97 6.81 -14.73
N HIS A 400 9.00 7.41 -15.31
CA HIS A 400 10.40 6.94 -15.20
C HIS A 400 10.88 6.77 -13.74
N ASP A 401 10.42 7.63 -12.83
CA ASP A 401 10.81 7.57 -11.41
C ASP A 401 10.04 6.52 -10.60
N MET A 402 8.99 5.92 -11.14
CA MET A 402 8.20 4.91 -10.43
C MET A 402 9.07 3.75 -9.93
N SER A 403 10.06 3.36 -10.72
CA SER A 403 11.00 2.29 -10.36
C SER A 403 11.75 2.57 -9.05
N ASN A 404 11.95 3.85 -8.68
CA ASN A 404 12.66 4.21 -7.46
C ASN A 404 11.90 3.77 -6.19
N TYR A 405 10.58 3.72 -6.27
CA TYR A 405 9.69 3.35 -5.17
C TYR A 405 9.45 1.85 -5.06
N MET A 406 9.89 1.05 -6.03
CA MET A 406 9.67 -0.39 -6.06
C MET A 406 10.82 -1.16 -5.40
N ASP A 407 10.51 -2.30 -4.82
CA ASP A 407 11.50 -3.21 -4.24
C ASP A 407 12.13 -4.10 -5.30
N ILE A 408 11.34 -4.51 -6.29
CA ILE A 408 11.79 -5.25 -7.48
C ILE A 408 11.15 -4.63 -8.72
N VAL A 409 11.95 -4.45 -9.77
CA VAL A 409 11.50 -4.06 -11.11
C VAL A 409 11.86 -5.17 -12.08
N ILE A 410 10.84 -5.77 -12.69
CA ILE A 410 10.98 -6.79 -13.72
C ILE A 410 10.71 -6.14 -15.08
N THR A 411 11.60 -6.31 -16.02
CA THR A 411 11.45 -5.79 -17.38
C THR A 411 11.38 -6.93 -18.38
N LEU A 412 10.43 -6.81 -19.32
CA LEU A 412 10.21 -7.76 -20.40
C LEU A 412 10.64 -7.10 -21.72
N GLY A 413 11.61 -7.69 -22.38
CA GLY A 413 12.10 -7.26 -23.69
C GLY A 413 11.09 -7.49 -24.81
N ARG A 414 11.38 -6.94 -25.98
CA ARG A 414 10.63 -7.21 -27.21
C ARG A 414 10.80 -8.68 -27.60
N ARG A 415 9.73 -9.32 -28.06
CA ARG A 415 9.76 -10.66 -28.59
C ARG A 415 10.29 -10.68 -30.03
N ASP A 416 11.06 -11.70 -30.34
CA ASP A 416 11.48 -12.01 -31.70
C ASP A 416 10.37 -12.79 -32.45
N PRO A 417 10.57 -13.15 -33.74
CA PRO A 417 9.62 -13.97 -34.51
C PRO A 417 9.33 -15.35 -33.89
N ASN A 418 10.21 -15.89 -33.06
CA ASN A 418 10.05 -17.15 -32.35
C ASN A 418 9.34 -16.97 -30.98
N ASN A 419 8.83 -15.76 -30.71
CA ASN A 419 8.27 -15.37 -29.41
C ASN A 419 9.25 -15.46 -28.22
N VAL A 420 10.54 -15.41 -28.47
CA VAL A 420 11.59 -15.39 -27.43
C VAL A 420 11.98 -13.95 -27.09
N CYS A 421 12.22 -13.68 -25.83
CA CYS A 421 12.68 -12.38 -25.36
C CYS A 421 13.50 -12.50 -24.05
N TRP A 422 14.16 -11.41 -23.71
CA TRP A 422 14.73 -11.24 -22.38
C TRP A 422 13.68 -10.91 -21.34
N VAL A 423 13.86 -11.46 -20.14
CA VAL A 423 13.26 -10.96 -18.90
C VAL A 423 14.37 -10.70 -17.88
N SER A 424 14.29 -9.59 -17.16
CA SER A 424 15.31 -9.21 -16.18
C SER A 424 14.66 -8.65 -14.92
N SER A 425 15.27 -8.96 -13.76
CA SER A 425 15.06 -8.17 -12.55
C SER A 425 15.96 -6.92 -12.62
N ALA A 426 15.57 -5.94 -13.45
CA ALA A 426 16.36 -4.72 -13.70
C ALA A 426 16.68 -3.93 -12.41
N LYS A 427 15.90 -4.12 -11.36
CA LYS A 427 16.16 -3.67 -9.98
C LYS A 427 15.77 -4.76 -9.02
N SER A 428 16.62 -5.04 -8.05
CA SER A 428 16.30 -5.90 -6.91
C SER A 428 17.01 -5.38 -5.66
N ARG A 429 16.26 -5.13 -4.59
CA ARG A 429 16.86 -4.81 -3.28
C ARG A 429 17.51 -6.03 -2.62
N ARG A 430 17.41 -7.21 -3.24
CA ARG A 430 17.89 -8.48 -2.69
C ARG A 430 19.21 -8.96 -3.29
N GLY A 431 19.71 -8.31 -4.32
CA GLY A 431 20.94 -8.73 -4.99
C GLY A 431 21.13 -8.09 -6.37
N ALA A 432 22.11 -8.57 -7.11
CA ALA A 432 22.38 -8.11 -8.45
C ALA A 432 21.23 -8.43 -9.42
N PRO A 433 21.02 -7.60 -10.46
CA PRO A 433 20.09 -7.92 -11.53
C PRO A 433 20.39 -9.26 -12.19
N ILE A 434 19.35 -10.04 -12.45
CA ILE A 434 19.43 -11.35 -13.10
C ILE A 434 18.56 -11.32 -14.34
N SER A 435 19.10 -11.75 -15.48
CA SER A 435 18.37 -11.86 -16.75
C SER A 435 18.24 -13.31 -17.19
N ARG A 436 17.12 -13.62 -17.88
CA ARG A 436 16.83 -14.93 -18.46
C ARG A 436 16.18 -14.78 -19.83
N THR A 437 16.34 -15.76 -20.69
CA THR A 437 15.54 -15.90 -21.91
C THR A 437 14.27 -16.68 -21.60
N ILE A 438 13.16 -16.14 -22.05
CA ILE A 438 11.84 -16.78 -21.94
C ILE A 438 11.13 -16.78 -23.28
N GLN A 439 10.22 -17.72 -23.48
CA GLN A 439 9.41 -17.86 -24.69
C GLN A 439 7.92 -17.77 -24.33
N LEU A 440 7.18 -16.95 -25.06
CA LEU A 440 5.74 -16.89 -24.97
C LEU A 440 5.10 -18.00 -25.79
N ILE A 441 4.35 -18.88 -25.14
CA ILE A 441 3.42 -19.79 -25.77
C ILE A 441 2.05 -19.08 -25.80
N GLY A 442 1.85 -18.25 -26.83
CA GLY A 442 0.72 -17.31 -26.90
C GLY A 442 -0.64 -18.01 -26.89
N GLU A 443 -0.75 -19.11 -27.62
CA GLU A 443 -1.94 -19.95 -27.67
C GLU A 443 -2.32 -20.58 -26.32
N LYS A 444 -1.38 -20.67 -25.38
CA LYS A 444 -1.57 -21.25 -24.03
C LYS A 444 -1.45 -20.21 -22.93
N SER A 445 -1.42 -18.94 -23.29
CA SER A 445 -1.35 -17.78 -22.36
C SER A 445 -0.28 -17.88 -21.28
N ARG A 446 0.91 -18.41 -21.62
CA ARG A 446 2.01 -18.58 -20.65
C ARG A 446 3.38 -18.31 -21.22
N PHE A 447 4.30 -17.94 -20.33
CA PHE A 447 5.73 -17.90 -20.59
C PHE A 447 6.42 -19.13 -20.00
N VAL A 448 7.41 -19.62 -20.72
CA VAL A 448 8.29 -20.71 -20.28
C VAL A 448 9.75 -20.28 -20.37
N THR A 449 10.65 -20.91 -19.61
CA THR A 449 12.08 -20.70 -19.75
C THR A 449 12.54 -21.17 -21.13
N ALA A 450 13.16 -20.28 -21.91
CA ALA A 450 13.69 -20.61 -23.24
C ALA A 450 15.13 -21.16 -23.12
N LYS A 451 15.24 -22.41 -22.65
CA LYS A 451 16.57 -23.06 -22.49
C LYS A 451 17.27 -23.25 -23.81
N GLY A 452 18.55 -22.89 -23.87
CA GLY A 452 19.41 -23.06 -25.06
C GLY A 452 19.21 -22.00 -26.14
N TRP A 453 18.31 -21.03 -25.96
CA TRP A 453 18.19 -19.90 -26.89
C TRP A 453 19.25 -18.85 -26.58
N ILE A 454 20.02 -18.44 -27.59
CA ILE A 454 21.06 -17.43 -27.51
C ILE A 454 20.84 -16.30 -28.53
N PRO A 455 21.29 -15.05 -28.24
CA PRO A 455 21.16 -13.95 -29.19
C PRO A 455 22.09 -14.13 -30.38
N ASN A 456 21.64 -13.78 -31.60
CA ASN A 456 22.44 -13.73 -32.81
C ASN A 456 22.84 -12.30 -33.16
N ARG A 457 23.69 -12.14 -34.20
CA ARG A 457 24.16 -10.83 -34.68
C ARG A 457 23.03 -9.97 -35.29
N ASP A 458 21.96 -10.59 -35.78
CA ASP A 458 20.80 -9.91 -36.37
C ASP A 458 19.83 -9.35 -35.32
N GLY A 459 20.14 -9.57 -34.03
CA GLY A 459 19.33 -9.06 -32.93
C GLY A 459 18.10 -9.90 -32.59
N ASN A 460 18.06 -11.16 -33.04
CA ASN A 460 17.06 -12.18 -32.72
C ASN A 460 17.68 -13.29 -31.87
N PHE A 461 16.85 -14.21 -31.39
CA PHE A 461 17.30 -15.39 -30.69
C PHE A 461 17.26 -16.60 -31.62
N TYR A 462 18.19 -17.52 -31.42
CA TYR A 462 18.18 -18.81 -32.11
C TYR A 462 18.57 -19.93 -31.13
N LYS A 463 18.16 -21.14 -31.45
CA LYS A 463 18.55 -22.33 -30.72
C LYS A 463 19.63 -23.04 -31.55
N PRO A 464 20.89 -23.09 -31.10
CA PRO A 464 21.94 -23.82 -31.77
C PRO A 464 21.55 -25.30 -31.95
N SER A 465 22.02 -25.94 -33.03
CA SER A 465 21.98 -27.42 -33.14
C SER A 465 22.75 -28.04 -31.97
N GLU A 466 22.44 -29.28 -31.62
CA GLU A 466 23.11 -29.98 -30.52
C GLU A 466 24.61 -30.13 -30.73
N ASP A 467 25.07 -30.05 -32.00
CA ASP A 467 26.47 -30.09 -32.38
C ASP A 467 27.18 -28.73 -32.36
N TYR A 468 26.49 -27.65 -32.05
CA TYR A 468 27.06 -26.32 -32.03
C TYR A 468 27.96 -26.10 -30.80
N GLN A 469 29.29 -26.10 -31.04
CA GLN A 469 30.25 -25.57 -30.09
C GLN A 469 30.49 -24.10 -30.44
N PRO A 470 30.18 -23.12 -29.56
CA PRO A 470 30.47 -21.72 -29.85
C PRO A 470 31.99 -21.53 -29.98
N GLU A 471 32.45 -21.08 -31.12
CA GLU A 471 33.81 -20.65 -31.29
C GLU A 471 34.07 -19.43 -30.42
N GLY A 472 35.03 -19.50 -29.52
CA GLY A 472 35.55 -18.34 -28.82
C GLY A 472 36.16 -17.34 -29.80
N PRO A 473 36.27 -16.04 -29.48
CA PRO A 473 36.81 -15.02 -30.34
C PRO A 473 38.27 -15.30 -30.79
N ASP A 474 38.91 -16.30 -30.26
CA ASP A 474 40.29 -16.75 -30.54
C ASP A 474 40.38 -18.27 -30.81
N GLY A 475 39.26 -18.96 -31.12
CA GLY A 475 39.23 -20.39 -31.39
C GLY A 475 39.39 -21.29 -30.13
N SER A 476 39.33 -20.72 -28.92
CA SER A 476 39.37 -21.47 -27.68
C SER A 476 37.95 -21.82 -27.21
N ALA A 477 37.81 -22.96 -26.52
CA ALA A 477 36.53 -23.38 -25.92
C ALA A 477 36.03 -22.34 -24.91
N PRO A 478 34.71 -22.01 -24.87
CA PRO A 478 34.19 -20.92 -24.06
C PRO A 478 34.40 -21.18 -22.59
N GLY A 479 35.34 -20.46 -22.00
CA GLY A 479 35.44 -20.27 -20.56
C GLY A 479 34.30 -19.37 -20.11
N SER A 480 33.63 -19.84 -19.08
CA SER A 480 32.51 -19.23 -18.33
C SER A 480 32.48 -17.70 -18.26
N ASN A 481 31.33 -17.12 -18.59
CA ASN A 481 30.70 -15.90 -17.98
C ASN A 481 31.42 -14.55 -17.94
N ALA A 482 32.35 -14.20 -18.84
CA ALA A 482 33.05 -12.90 -18.73
C ALA A 482 32.74 -11.83 -19.81
N ALA A 483 31.93 -12.11 -20.85
CA ALA A 483 31.82 -11.25 -22.01
C ALA A 483 30.60 -10.33 -22.11
N PHE A 484 29.64 -10.39 -21.19
CA PHE A 484 28.38 -9.62 -21.28
C PHE A 484 28.24 -8.47 -20.28
N SER A 485 29.27 -8.09 -19.54
CA SER A 485 29.19 -7.04 -18.52
C SER A 485 29.82 -5.69 -18.93
N ARG A 486 30.18 -5.47 -20.19
CA ARG A 486 30.94 -4.25 -20.61
C ARG A 486 30.33 -3.45 -21.75
N GLU A 487 29.03 -3.28 -21.80
CA GLU A 487 28.42 -2.20 -22.62
C GLU A 487 27.12 -1.73 -21.96
N ILE A 488 27.24 -1.17 -20.76
CA ILE A 488 26.20 -0.30 -20.17
C ILE A 488 26.95 0.83 -19.47
N ASP A 489 27.29 1.87 -20.21
CA ASP A 489 27.47 3.25 -19.76
C ASP A 489 26.35 4.12 -20.35
#